data_d5f1c0da4c0a9755dd19fe3086d2fc9d
#
_entry.id   d5f1c0da4c0a9755dd19fe3086d2fc9d
#
_cell.length_a   1.000
_cell.length_b   1.000
_cell.length_c   1.000
_cell.angle_alpha   90.00
_cell.angle_beta   90.00
_cell.angle_gamma   90.00
#
_symmetry.space_group_name_H-M   'P 1'
#
loop_
_entity.id
_entity.type
_entity.pdbx_description
1 polymer ?
#
loop_
_entity_poly.entity_id
_entity_poly.type
_entity_poly.pdbx_seq_one_letter_code
_entity_poly.pdbx_strand_id
1 'polypeptide(L)'
;MFDLDKWQEIWLTMMQHKLRTALTSFGVYWGIFMLVVLLGAGNGLRNGAMQNFDIAKNAVFAWTMPTTVPFAGFDAGRQIQLTNEDTDALSRLAEVNTISPRLRVANRFGDQALSIVRGDRSVAFNIMGDSPEFLEIKPYILEEGRFLNKLDMIGNRKVAVIGLRVRDELFKPDEQVIGEYIRIGGAPFKVVGVFNTRVMGEQAIQDQQTLHLPLTTAQRLYNLGTRVDWFGFIPAVGVSALDTENAVKDVLRARHKISPDDRAALGTFNVEREFREMQGVFNGINGFSWFVAIGTIVAGMVGVGNIMLIIVKDRTKEIGIRKSVGARPISIVTMVLLEALVISSIAGYLGLVSGVALIEGIALLMERFEMQNDFFTNPEIDFAVAFSAIGVLMISGGLAGLFPGIVAARINPVLALRDD
;
A
#
# COMPACT_ATOMS: atom_id res chain seq x y z
N MET A 1 30.37 -36.06 -4.21
CA MET A 1 31.78 -35.90 -4.55
C MET A 1 31.89 -34.74 -5.53
N PHE A 2 32.36 -33.61 -5.08
CA PHE A 2 32.59 -32.43 -5.90
C PHE A 2 33.92 -32.62 -6.63
N ASP A 3 33.88 -33.04 -7.89
CA ASP A 3 35.05 -33.14 -8.75
C ASP A 3 35.50 -31.72 -9.12
N LEU A 4 36.57 -31.22 -8.54
CA LEU A 4 37.16 -29.92 -8.84
C LEU A 4 37.51 -29.77 -10.33
N ASP A 5 37.85 -30.87 -10.98
CA ASP A 5 38.19 -30.91 -12.40
C ASP A 5 37.00 -30.53 -13.31
N LYS A 6 35.74 -30.91 -12.91
CA LYS A 6 34.53 -30.52 -13.65
C LYS A 6 34.24 -29.04 -13.55
N TRP A 7 34.51 -28.44 -12.39
CA TRP A 7 34.33 -26.98 -12.23
C TRP A 7 35.35 -26.17 -13.04
N GLN A 8 36.58 -26.64 -13.12
CA GLN A 8 37.61 -26.02 -13.95
C GLN A 8 37.25 -26.13 -15.44
N GLU A 9 36.75 -27.29 -15.88
CA GLU A 9 36.30 -27.50 -17.27
C GLU A 9 35.16 -26.55 -17.64
N ILE A 10 34.12 -26.41 -16.79
CA ILE A 10 33.01 -25.47 -16.99
C ILE A 10 33.53 -24.02 -17.09
N TRP A 11 34.42 -23.64 -16.16
CA TRP A 11 34.99 -22.29 -16.14
C TRP A 11 35.81 -21.97 -17.38
N LEU A 12 36.65 -22.87 -17.82
CA LEU A 12 37.46 -22.71 -19.03
C LEU A 12 36.59 -22.54 -20.29
N THR A 13 35.52 -23.33 -20.39
CA THR A 13 34.57 -23.26 -21.50
C THR A 13 33.85 -21.91 -21.56
N MET A 14 33.40 -21.43 -20.41
CA MET A 14 32.77 -20.10 -20.31
C MET A 14 33.72 -18.98 -20.76
N MET A 15 35.01 -19.10 -20.44
CA MET A 15 36.04 -18.11 -20.78
C MET A 15 36.45 -18.13 -22.27
N GLN A 16 36.28 -19.25 -22.98
CA GLN A 16 36.59 -19.33 -24.43
C GLN A 16 35.62 -18.55 -25.30
N HIS A 17 34.34 -18.37 -24.84
CA HIS A 17 33.31 -17.66 -25.61
C HIS A 17 32.63 -16.56 -24.78
N LYS A 18 33.43 -15.69 -24.14
CA LYS A 18 32.95 -14.67 -23.17
C LYS A 18 31.77 -13.83 -23.64
N LEU A 19 31.84 -13.27 -24.86
CA LEU A 19 30.76 -12.40 -25.36
C LEU A 19 29.45 -13.16 -25.56
N ARG A 20 29.55 -14.38 -26.07
CA ARG A 20 28.38 -15.23 -26.31
C ARG A 20 27.72 -15.65 -25.01
N THR A 21 28.50 -16.11 -24.03
CA THR A 21 28.02 -16.48 -22.70
C THR A 21 27.41 -15.28 -21.99
N ALA A 22 28.03 -14.09 -22.07
CA ALA A 22 27.48 -12.87 -21.47
C ALA A 22 26.16 -12.44 -22.09
N LEU A 23 26.04 -12.43 -23.42
CA LEU A 23 24.81 -12.03 -24.11
C LEU A 23 23.62 -12.94 -23.79
N THR A 24 23.87 -14.24 -23.60
CA THR A 24 22.79 -15.19 -23.31
C THR A 24 22.40 -15.24 -21.86
N SER A 25 23.40 -15.18 -20.98
CA SER A 25 23.14 -15.08 -19.53
C SER A 25 22.46 -13.75 -19.20
N PHE A 26 22.62 -12.71 -20.03
CA PHE A 26 21.96 -11.41 -19.86
C PHE A 26 20.42 -11.52 -19.87
N GLY A 27 19.83 -12.40 -20.67
CA GLY A 27 18.37 -12.62 -20.68
C GLY A 27 17.86 -13.13 -19.32
N VAL A 28 18.56 -14.09 -18.71
CA VAL A 28 18.22 -14.61 -17.38
C VAL A 28 18.50 -13.56 -16.30
N TYR A 29 19.65 -12.91 -16.37
CA TYR A 29 20.00 -11.79 -15.48
C TYR A 29 18.92 -10.71 -15.50
N TRP A 30 18.56 -10.22 -16.69
CA TRP A 30 17.57 -9.14 -16.87
C TRP A 30 16.18 -9.55 -16.38
N GLY A 31 15.76 -10.80 -16.63
CA GLY A 31 14.48 -11.32 -16.16
C GLY A 31 14.37 -11.32 -14.63
N ILE A 32 15.40 -11.80 -13.93
CA ILE A 32 15.43 -11.80 -12.46
C ILE A 32 15.58 -10.37 -11.90
N PHE A 33 16.45 -9.56 -12.51
CA PHE A 33 16.61 -8.16 -12.13
C PHE A 33 15.29 -7.40 -12.22
N MET A 34 14.58 -7.50 -13.36
CA MET A 34 13.29 -6.85 -13.55
C MET A 34 12.21 -7.37 -12.59
N LEU A 35 12.19 -8.69 -12.30
CA LEU A 35 11.26 -9.27 -11.32
C LEU A 35 11.44 -8.60 -9.96
N VAL A 36 12.69 -8.54 -9.49
CA VAL A 36 13.01 -7.96 -8.16
C VAL A 36 12.67 -6.47 -8.13
N VAL A 37 13.02 -5.73 -9.16
CA VAL A 37 12.76 -4.28 -9.24
C VAL A 37 11.25 -3.99 -9.31
N LEU A 38 10.50 -4.71 -10.14
CA LEU A 38 9.06 -4.50 -10.27
C LEU A 38 8.30 -4.87 -8.99
N LEU A 39 8.65 -5.98 -8.35
CA LEU A 39 8.00 -6.38 -7.09
C LEU A 39 8.42 -5.47 -5.93
N GLY A 40 9.68 -5.07 -5.84
CA GLY A 40 10.14 -4.11 -4.83
C GLY A 40 9.50 -2.73 -5.00
N ALA A 41 9.43 -2.22 -6.23
CA ALA A 41 8.73 -0.97 -6.52
C ALA A 41 7.22 -1.09 -6.24
N GLY A 42 6.60 -2.22 -6.60
CA GLY A 42 5.20 -2.51 -6.28
C GLY A 42 4.91 -2.50 -4.77
N ASN A 43 5.80 -3.05 -3.96
CA ASN A 43 5.72 -2.99 -2.49
C ASN A 43 5.88 -1.55 -1.97
N GLY A 44 6.80 -0.77 -2.55
CA GLY A 44 6.96 0.65 -2.19
C GLY A 44 5.69 1.47 -2.45
N LEU A 45 5.03 1.27 -3.59
CA LEU A 45 3.74 1.87 -3.91
C LEU A 45 2.63 1.39 -2.95
N ARG A 46 2.59 0.09 -2.66
CA ARG A 46 1.63 -0.47 -1.70
C ARG A 46 1.81 0.12 -0.31
N ASN A 47 3.04 0.21 0.17
CA ASN A 47 3.35 0.75 1.50
C ASN A 47 2.97 2.22 1.58
N GLY A 48 3.30 3.05 0.57
CA GLY A 48 2.89 4.45 0.51
C GLY A 48 1.37 4.60 0.52
N ALA A 49 0.65 3.85 -0.33
CA ALA A 49 -0.80 3.89 -0.36
C ALA A 49 -1.45 3.42 0.96
N MET A 50 -0.86 2.41 1.64
CA MET A 50 -1.38 1.88 2.90
C MET A 50 -1.12 2.78 4.10
N GLN A 51 -0.07 3.61 4.09
CA GLN A 51 0.22 4.55 5.17
C GLN A 51 -0.87 5.59 5.36
N ASN A 52 -1.59 5.94 4.30
CA ASN A 52 -2.68 6.91 4.36
C ASN A 52 -4.00 6.36 4.94
N PHE A 53 -4.07 5.05 5.23
CA PHE A 53 -5.22 4.41 5.87
C PHE A 53 -5.05 4.28 7.39
N ASP A 54 -4.88 5.41 8.11
CA ASP A 54 -4.92 5.45 9.59
C ASP A 54 -6.36 5.63 10.11
N ILE A 55 -7.28 4.91 9.50
CA ILE A 55 -8.71 4.84 9.86
C ILE A 55 -9.04 3.38 10.10
N ALA A 56 -10.00 3.10 10.98
CA ALA A 56 -10.49 1.73 11.18
C ALA A 56 -10.87 1.10 9.83
N LYS A 57 -10.25 -0.04 9.49
CA LYS A 57 -10.33 -0.67 8.15
C LYS A 57 -11.75 -1.01 7.69
N ASN A 58 -12.67 -1.10 8.63
CA ASN A 58 -14.09 -1.36 8.40
C ASN A 58 -14.97 -0.12 8.58
N ALA A 59 -14.38 1.07 8.78
CA ALA A 59 -15.15 2.29 8.98
C ALA A 59 -15.98 2.65 7.73
N VAL A 60 -17.15 3.23 7.98
CA VAL A 60 -18.04 3.77 6.98
C VAL A 60 -18.32 5.22 7.34
N PHE A 61 -18.21 6.12 6.37
CA PHE A 61 -18.64 7.51 6.53
C PHE A 61 -19.87 7.75 5.66
N ALA A 62 -20.81 8.58 6.16
CA ALA A 62 -22.01 8.95 5.44
C ALA A 62 -22.33 10.43 5.62
N TRP A 63 -22.70 11.09 4.53
CA TRP A 63 -23.11 12.48 4.49
C TRP A 63 -24.25 12.69 3.49
N THR A 64 -24.86 13.86 3.51
CA THR A 64 -25.92 14.21 2.58
C THR A 64 -25.44 15.16 1.50
N MET A 65 -26.02 15.01 0.33
CA MET A 65 -25.89 15.87 -0.84
C MET A 65 -27.28 16.39 -1.23
N PRO A 66 -27.39 17.46 -2.06
CA PRO A 66 -28.68 17.89 -2.59
C PRO A 66 -29.37 16.74 -3.33
N THR A 67 -30.69 16.58 -3.13
CA THR A 67 -31.48 15.57 -3.83
C THR A 67 -31.53 15.84 -5.33
N THR A 68 -31.49 14.78 -6.12
CA THR A 68 -31.56 14.86 -7.60
C THR A 68 -32.90 14.39 -8.17
N VAL A 69 -33.69 13.67 -7.36
CA VAL A 69 -34.98 13.08 -7.75
C VAL A 69 -36.09 13.65 -6.86
N PRO A 70 -37.18 14.19 -7.44
CA PRO A 70 -38.37 14.61 -6.68
C PRO A 70 -39.00 13.38 -5.99
N PHE A 71 -39.39 13.51 -4.73
CA PHE A 71 -39.99 12.39 -4.00
C PHE A 71 -40.86 12.86 -2.83
N ALA A 72 -41.98 12.16 -2.58
CA ALA A 72 -42.88 12.38 -1.45
C ALA A 72 -43.35 13.85 -1.30
N GLY A 73 -43.55 14.54 -2.42
CA GLY A 73 -44.00 15.93 -2.46
C GLY A 73 -42.90 16.98 -2.33
N PHE A 74 -41.66 16.57 -2.35
CA PHE A 74 -40.50 17.47 -2.36
C PHE A 74 -39.84 17.52 -3.74
N ASP A 75 -39.39 18.70 -4.13
CA ASP A 75 -38.64 18.91 -5.37
C ASP A 75 -37.19 18.43 -5.28
N ALA A 76 -36.58 18.21 -6.44
CA ALA A 76 -35.13 18.01 -6.56
C ALA A 76 -34.34 19.27 -6.15
N GLY A 77 -33.08 19.11 -5.73
CA GLY A 77 -32.24 20.21 -5.27
C GLY A 77 -32.37 20.52 -3.77
N ARG A 78 -33.21 19.77 -3.03
CA ARG A 78 -33.37 19.98 -1.59
C ARG A 78 -32.09 19.60 -0.86
N GLN A 79 -31.59 20.52 -0.04
CA GLN A 79 -30.49 20.24 0.88
C GLN A 79 -31.02 19.55 2.14
N ILE A 80 -30.44 18.41 2.46
CA ILE A 80 -30.80 17.61 3.63
C ILE A 80 -29.82 17.95 4.75
N GLN A 81 -30.38 18.37 5.87
CA GLN A 81 -29.61 18.66 7.07
C GLN A 81 -29.70 17.47 8.03
N LEU A 82 -28.56 16.82 8.31
CA LEU A 82 -28.45 15.79 9.35
C LEU A 82 -28.49 16.45 10.75
N THR A 83 -29.03 15.72 11.71
CA THR A 83 -29.27 16.23 13.06
C THR A 83 -28.90 15.19 14.13
N ASN A 84 -28.89 15.62 15.40
CA ASN A 84 -28.71 14.71 16.54
C ASN A 84 -29.77 13.60 16.61
N GLU A 85 -31.01 13.86 16.13
CA GLU A 85 -32.06 12.85 16.06
C GLU A 85 -31.70 11.72 15.09
N ASP A 86 -30.97 12.03 14.01
CA ASP A 86 -30.44 10.99 13.10
C ASP A 86 -29.36 10.17 13.80
N THR A 87 -28.51 10.81 14.64
CA THR A 87 -27.56 10.09 15.48
C THR A 87 -28.26 9.05 16.36
N ASP A 88 -29.35 9.48 17.06
CA ASP A 88 -30.13 8.59 17.92
C ASP A 88 -30.80 7.45 17.15
N ALA A 89 -31.31 7.72 15.95
CA ALA A 89 -31.92 6.70 15.12
C ALA A 89 -30.91 5.68 14.60
N LEU A 90 -29.76 6.15 14.14
CA LEU A 90 -28.70 5.31 13.59
C LEU A 90 -27.94 4.51 14.66
N SER A 91 -27.82 5.05 15.88
CA SER A 91 -27.20 4.32 17.00
C SER A 91 -28.00 3.09 17.49
N ARG A 92 -29.27 2.95 17.07
CA ARG A 92 -30.14 1.80 17.41
C ARG A 92 -30.06 0.67 16.39
N LEU A 93 -29.34 0.88 15.29
CA LEU A 93 -29.15 -0.16 14.27
C LEU A 93 -28.29 -1.30 14.84
N ALA A 94 -28.72 -2.53 14.62
CA ALA A 94 -27.97 -3.72 15.03
C ALA A 94 -26.64 -3.86 14.27
N GLU A 95 -26.56 -3.28 13.09
CA GLU A 95 -25.39 -3.28 12.20
C GLU A 95 -24.30 -2.29 12.64
N VAL A 96 -24.62 -1.38 13.59
CA VAL A 96 -23.72 -0.31 14.05
C VAL A 96 -23.21 -0.60 15.45
N ASN A 97 -21.90 -0.73 15.61
CA ASN A 97 -21.27 -0.81 16.93
C ASN A 97 -20.94 0.58 17.49
N THR A 98 -20.31 1.41 16.69
CA THR A 98 -19.89 2.77 17.10
C THR A 98 -20.38 3.78 16.05
N ILE A 99 -20.93 4.89 16.51
CA ILE A 99 -21.31 6.04 15.69
C ILE A 99 -20.64 7.29 16.24
N SER A 100 -20.06 8.09 15.34
CA SER A 100 -19.50 9.39 15.66
C SER A 100 -20.09 10.46 14.77
N PRO A 101 -21.01 11.29 15.28
CA PRO A 101 -21.49 12.47 14.59
C PRO A 101 -20.41 13.53 14.55
N ARG A 102 -20.25 14.17 13.40
CA ARG A 102 -19.24 15.19 13.15
C ARG A 102 -19.84 16.46 12.56
N LEU A 103 -19.31 17.59 12.97
CA LEU A 103 -19.73 18.91 12.53
C LEU A 103 -18.50 19.76 12.17
N ARG A 104 -18.49 20.32 10.99
CA ARG A 104 -17.47 21.32 10.63
C ARG A 104 -17.91 22.69 11.14
N VAL A 105 -17.19 23.21 12.11
CA VAL A 105 -17.44 24.56 12.67
C VAL A 105 -16.79 25.63 11.79
N ALA A 106 -15.54 25.39 11.36
CA ALA A 106 -14.82 26.28 10.48
C ALA A 106 -13.80 25.53 9.63
N ASN A 107 -13.49 26.09 8.45
CA ASN A 107 -12.46 25.59 7.56
C ASN A 107 -11.39 26.69 7.41
N ARG A 108 -10.12 26.30 7.35
CA ARG A 108 -8.97 27.20 7.20
C ARG A 108 -9.08 28.15 5.99
N PHE A 109 -9.67 27.68 4.89
CA PHE A 109 -9.77 28.39 3.62
C PHE A 109 -11.21 28.75 3.21
N GLY A 110 -12.18 28.59 4.11
CA GLY A 110 -13.59 28.83 3.79
C GLY A 110 -14.08 30.21 4.26
N ASP A 111 -15.25 30.62 3.76
CA ASP A 111 -15.92 31.88 4.12
C ASP A 111 -16.24 32.01 5.62
N GLN A 112 -16.11 30.92 6.39
CA GLN A 112 -16.35 30.88 7.83
C GLN A 112 -15.06 30.55 8.61
N ALA A 113 -13.90 31.03 8.15
CA ALA A 113 -12.65 30.88 8.88
C ALA A 113 -12.74 31.60 10.23
N LEU A 114 -12.70 30.83 11.32
CA LEU A 114 -12.64 31.37 12.68
C LEU A 114 -11.19 31.53 13.10
N SER A 115 -10.85 32.70 13.63
CA SER A 115 -9.55 32.97 14.20
C SER A 115 -9.39 32.20 15.54
N ILE A 116 -8.24 31.57 15.70
CA ILE A 116 -7.79 30.98 16.94
C ILE A 116 -6.69 31.86 17.50
N VAL A 117 -6.91 32.44 18.65
CA VAL A 117 -6.05 33.51 19.20
C VAL A 117 -5.50 33.07 20.55
N ARG A 118 -4.20 33.30 20.77
CA ARG A 118 -3.53 33.19 22.06
C ARG A 118 -2.48 34.27 22.20
N GLY A 119 -2.68 35.20 23.13
CA GLY A 119 -1.81 36.37 23.27
C GLY A 119 -1.81 37.22 22.02
N ASP A 120 -0.65 37.40 21.43
CA ASP A 120 -0.38 38.14 20.19
C ASP A 120 -0.42 37.26 18.93
N ARG A 121 -0.56 35.93 19.09
CA ARG A 121 -0.62 34.99 17.97
C ARG A 121 -2.07 34.74 17.54
N SER A 122 -2.29 34.75 16.24
CA SER A 122 -3.58 34.45 15.62
C SER A 122 -3.39 33.59 14.39
N VAL A 123 -4.11 32.47 14.33
CA VAL A 123 -4.06 31.50 13.24
C VAL A 123 -5.47 31.08 12.85
N ALA A 124 -5.62 30.56 11.63
CA ALA A 124 -6.85 29.96 11.15
C ALA A 124 -6.59 28.49 10.78
N PHE A 125 -7.32 27.60 11.44
CA PHE A 125 -7.22 26.14 11.24
C PHE A 125 -8.59 25.50 11.14
N ASN A 126 -8.62 24.19 10.83
CA ASN A 126 -9.86 23.43 10.78
C ASN A 126 -10.40 23.22 12.20
N ILE A 127 -11.67 23.53 12.40
CA ILE A 127 -12.34 23.36 13.69
C ILE A 127 -13.49 22.39 13.53
N MET A 128 -13.40 21.28 14.24
CA MET A 128 -14.36 20.18 14.19
C MET A 128 -15.08 20.03 15.52
N GLY A 129 -16.40 19.88 15.45
CA GLY A 129 -17.20 19.37 16.56
C GLY A 129 -17.26 17.85 16.43
N ASP A 130 -16.74 17.15 17.43
CA ASP A 130 -16.60 15.70 17.42
C ASP A 130 -17.14 15.08 18.70
N SER A 131 -17.42 13.79 18.64
CA SER A 131 -17.73 12.96 19.80
C SER A 131 -16.49 12.16 20.25
N PRO A 132 -16.45 11.66 21.48
CA PRO A 132 -15.35 10.83 21.97
C PRO A 132 -15.10 9.56 21.14
N GLU A 133 -16.16 9.00 20.57
CA GLU A 133 -16.17 7.79 19.76
C GLU A 133 -15.38 7.95 18.47
N PHE A 134 -15.09 9.18 18.04
CA PHE A 134 -14.27 9.42 16.85
C PHE A 134 -12.86 8.86 16.96
N LEU A 135 -12.29 8.80 18.16
CA LEU A 135 -10.98 8.21 18.39
C LEU A 135 -10.92 6.69 18.09
N GLU A 136 -12.06 6.00 18.16
CA GLU A 136 -12.16 4.59 17.77
C GLU A 136 -12.13 4.44 16.23
N ILE A 137 -12.71 5.41 15.51
CA ILE A 137 -12.74 5.42 14.04
C ILE A 137 -11.39 5.85 13.47
N LYS A 138 -10.82 6.93 14.02
CA LYS A 138 -9.51 7.47 13.64
C LYS A 138 -8.63 7.60 14.89
N PRO A 139 -7.78 6.60 15.16
CA PRO A 139 -6.90 6.62 16.31
C PRO A 139 -5.76 7.62 16.12
N TYR A 140 -5.71 8.63 16.97
CA TYR A 140 -4.62 9.60 17.06
C TYR A 140 -3.58 9.18 18.08
N ILE A 141 -2.34 9.67 17.92
CA ILE A 141 -1.31 9.61 18.95
C ILE A 141 -1.53 10.80 19.89
N LEU A 142 -1.82 10.53 21.17
CA LEU A 142 -1.90 11.60 22.17
C LEU A 142 -0.49 11.89 22.69
N GLU A 143 0.04 13.05 22.34
CA GLU A 143 1.35 13.52 22.82
C GLU A 143 1.24 13.98 24.27
N GLU A 144 0.18 14.73 24.58
CA GLU A 144 -0.07 15.24 25.93
C GLU A 144 -1.57 15.23 26.25
N GLY A 145 -1.90 15.02 27.52
CA GLY A 145 -3.26 15.15 28.02
C GLY A 145 -4.19 14.01 27.61
N ARG A 146 -5.41 14.35 27.15
CA ARG A 146 -6.45 13.40 26.77
C ARG A 146 -7.30 13.89 25.59
N PHE A 147 -7.97 12.95 24.94
CA PHE A 147 -9.02 13.30 23.98
C PHE A 147 -10.33 13.72 24.68
N LEU A 148 -11.35 14.09 23.89
CA LEU A 148 -12.69 14.41 24.37
C LEU A 148 -13.29 13.21 25.11
N ASN A 149 -14.17 13.48 26.08
CA ASN A 149 -14.90 12.44 26.79
C ASN A 149 -16.40 12.77 26.92
N LYS A 150 -17.19 11.79 27.37
CA LYS A 150 -18.65 11.94 27.53
C LYS A 150 -19.04 13.07 28.50
N LEU A 151 -18.25 13.33 29.51
CA LEU A 151 -18.51 14.43 30.44
C LEU A 151 -18.32 15.80 29.80
N ASP A 152 -17.44 15.92 28.83
CA ASP A 152 -17.25 17.16 28.08
C ASP A 152 -18.47 17.43 27.20
N MET A 153 -19.07 16.38 26.62
CA MET A 153 -20.30 16.45 25.83
C MET A 153 -21.53 16.82 26.68
N ILE A 154 -21.76 16.09 27.78
CA ILE A 154 -22.91 16.27 28.65
C ILE A 154 -22.85 17.67 29.32
N GLY A 155 -21.69 18.06 29.80
CA GLY A 155 -21.45 19.33 30.47
C GLY A 155 -21.32 20.53 29.54
N ASN A 156 -21.35 20.35 28.20
CA ASN A 156 -21.03 21.37 27.21
C ASN A 156 -19.75 22.13 27.58
N ARG A 157 -18.72 21.39 27.96
CA ARG A 157 -17.47 22.00 28.44
C ARG A 157 -16.73 22.69 27.30
N LYS A 158 -16.22 23.89 27.56
CA LYS A 158 -15.36 24.62 26.64
C LYS A 158 -13.94 24.08 26.70
N VAL A 159 -13.72 22.89 26.16
CA VAL A 159 -12.42 22.23 26.05
C VAL A 159 -12.07 22.01 24.59
N ALA A 160 -10.76 21.99 24.30
CA ALA A 160 -10.24 21.75 22.96
C ALA A 160 -9.12 20.70 23.02
N VAL A 161 -9.10 19.79 22.05
CA VAL A 161 -7.96 18.95 21.74
C VAL A 161 -7.34 19.50 20.46
N ILE A 162 -6.05 19.83 20.49
CA ILE A 162 -5.39 20.54 19.41
C ILE A 162 -4.35 19.65 18.72
N GLY A 163 -4.24 19.76 17.40
CA GLY A 163 -3.20 19.09 16.64
C GLY A 163 -1.81 19.66 16.91
N LEU A 164 -0.78 18.89 16.64
CA LEU A 164 0.61 19.27 16.93
C LEU A 164 1.02 20.59 16.27
N ARG A 165 0.63 20.83 15.02
CA ARG A 165 0.92 22.10 14.34
C ARG A 165 0.18 23.29 14.94
N VAL A 166 -1.02 23.07 15.45
CA VAL A 166 -1.76 24.13 16.19
C VAL A 166 -1.01 24.52 17.45
N ARG A 167 -0.46 23.53 18.18
CA ARG A 167 0.41 23.78 19.33
C ARG A 167 1.64 24.61 18.94
N ASP A 168 2.36 24.19 17.91
CA ASP A 168 3.63 24.82 17.52
C ASP A 168 3.44 26.29 17.07
N GLU A 169 2.30 26.60 16.46
CA GLU A 169 1.98 27.97 16.04
C GLU A 169 1.51 28.87 17.19
N LEU A 170 0.80 28.33 18.18
CA LEU A 170 0.19 29.12 19.26
C LEU A 170 1.03 29.17 20.54
N PHE A 171 1.87 28.18 20.78
CA PHE A 171 2.68 28.07 21.99
C PHE A 171 4.17 28.21 21.65
N LYS A 172 4.96 28.53 22.67
CA LYS A 172 6.44 28.51 22.55
C LYS A 172 6.96 27.08 22.77
N PRO A 173 8.12 26.73 22.25
CA PRO A 173 8.81 25.51 22.63
C PRO A 173 8.92 25.45 24.18
N ASP A 174 8.72 24.27 24.75
CA ASP A 174 8.81 23.99 26.20
C ASP A 174 7.75 24.67 27.07
N GLU A 175 6.74 25.30 26.49
CA GLU A 175 5.64 25.89 27.24
C GLU A 175 4.59 24.82 27.60
N GLN A 176 4.10 24.87 28.83
CA GLN A 176 2.99 24.00 29.24
C GLN A 176 1.73 24.34 28.44
N VAL A 177 1.19 23.33 27.76
CA VAL A 177 0.02 23.50 26.87
C VAL A 177 -1.27 23.07 27.56
N ILE A 178 -1.20 21.97 28.28
CA ILE A 178 -2.39 21.39 28.95
C ILE A 178 -2.83 22.28 30.10
N GLY A 179 -4.08 22.67 30.05
CA GLY A 179 -4.68 23.53 31.06
C GLY A 179 -4.75 25.01 30.66
N GLU A 180 -4.00 25.41 29.65
CA GLU A 180 -3.98 26.77 29.10
C GLU A 180 -5.23 27.08 28.26
N TYR A 181 -5.48 28.35 28.02
CA TYR A 181 -6.65 28.81 27.29
C TYR A 181 -6.27 29.40 25.92
N ILE A 182 -7.04 29.00 24.92
CA ILE A 182 -7.06 29.59 23.57
C ILE A 182 -8.44 30.21 23.30
N ARG A 183 -8.51 31.24 22.47
CA ARG A 183 -9.78 31.82 22.05
C ARG A 183 -10.11 31.38 20.64
N ILE A 184 -11.30 30.84 20.44
CA ILE A 184 -11.80 30.38 19.13
C ILE A 184 -13.04 31.20 18.82
N GLY A 185 -12.98 32.04 17.78
CA GLY A 185 -14.08 32.96 17.45
C GLY A 185 -14.49 33.86 18.63
N GLY A 186 -13.50 34.27 19.45
CA GLY A 186 -13.71 35.09 20.66
C GLY A 186 -14.04 34.31 21.95
N ALA A 187 -14.46 33.06 21.87
CA ALA A 187 -14.81 32.24 23.05
C ALA A 187 -13.57 31.53 23.62
N PRO A 188 -13.37 31.51 24.95
CA PRO A 188 -12.24 30.81 25.59
C PRO A 188 -12.48 29.31 25.66
N PHE A 189 -11.47 28.53 25.28
CA PHE A 189 -11.43 27.07 25.41
C PHE A 189 -10.18 26.63 26.14
N LYS A 190 -10.34 25.72 27.09
CA LYS A 190 -9.22 25.11 27.81
C LYS A 190 -8.64 23.97 27.00
N VAL A 191 -7.33 23.99 26.73
CA VAL A 191 -6.66 22.89 26.06
C VAL A 191 -6.54 21.68 27.02
N VAL A 192 -7.06 20.53 26.59
CA VAL A 192 -7.06 19.29 27.40
C VAL A 192 -6.25 18.18 26.79
N GLY A 193 -5.82 18.32 25.55
CA GLY A 193 -4.97 17.35 24.87
C GLY A 193 -4.29 17.94 23.64
N VAL A 194 -3.14 17.38 23.34
CA VAL A 194 -2.39 17.59 22.10
C VAL A 194 -2.28 16.26 21.40
N PHE A 195 -2.62 16.22 20.13
CA PHE A 195 -2.55 14.99 19.35
C PHE A 195 -1.66 15.14 18.11
N ASN A 196 -1.14 14.02 17.71
CA ASN A 196 -0.43 13.81 16.46
C ASN A 196 -1.10 12.68 15.66
N THR A 197 -0.73 12.53 14.41
CA THR A 197 -1.24 11.48 13.54
C THR A 197 -0.15 10.48 13.20
N ARG A 198 -0.54 9.27 12.82
CA ARG A 198 0.38 8.23 12.35
C ARG A 198 0.65 8.31 10.86
N VAL A 199 -0.23 8.99 10.11
CA VAL A 199 -0.04 9.21 8.69
C VAL A 199 1.08 10.21 8.45
N MET A 200 1.64 10.18 7.25
CA MET A 200 2.68 11.10 6.81
C MET A 200 2.16 11.97 5.66
N GLY A 201 2.98 12.94 5.24
CA GLY A 201 2.70 13.76 4.09
C GLY A 201 1.62 14.81 4.30
N GLU A 202 0.89 15.17 3.24
CA GLU A 202 -0.10 16.26 3.27
C GLU A 202 -1.27 15.96 4.20
N GLN A 203 -1.71 14.71 4.28
CA GLN A 203 -2.78 14.29 5.20
C GLN A 203 -2.38 14.51 6.67
N ALA A 204 -1.14 14.22 7.03
CA ALA A 204 -0.61 14.50 8.37
C ALA A 204 -0.69 16.00 8.71
N ILE A 205 -0.31 16.83 7.74
CA ILE A 205 -0.37 18.29 7.90
C ILE A 205 -1.79 18.77 8.16
N GLN A 206 -2.76 18.25 7.40
CA GLN A 206 -4.17 18.60 7.57
C GLN A 206 -4.72 18.16 8.94
N ASP A 207 -4.39 16.93 9.37
CA ASP A 207 -4.78 16.43 10.67
C ASP A 207 -4.16 17.25 11.81
N GLN A 208 -2.86 17.51 11.76
CA GLN A 208 -2.15 18.31 12.76
C GLN A 208 -2.61 19.78 12.81
N GLN A 209 -3.26 20.28 11.74
CA GLN A 209 -3.88 21.61 11.65
C GLN A 209 -5.36 21.60 12.05
N THR A 210 -5.83 20.58 12.73
CA THR A 210 -7.22 20.43 13.16
C THR A 210 -7.35 20.57 14.67
N LEU A 211 -8.45 21.18 15.10
CA LEU A 211 -8.87 21.23 16.49
C LEU A 211 -10.17 20.44 16.63
N HIS A 212 -10.30 19.67 17.71
CA HIS A 212 -11.50 18.95 18.08
C HIS A 212 -12.16 19.60 19.32
N LEU A 213 -13.42 19.96 19.17
CA LEU A 213 -14.28 20.49 20.22
C LEU A 213 -15.39 19.48 20.52
N PRO A 214 -15.95 19.43 21.73
CA PRO A 214 -17.15 18.64 21.97
C PRO A 214 -18.28 19.11 21.03
N LEU A 215 -18.90 18.18 20.30
CA LEU A 215 -19.94 18.48 19.31
C LEU A 215 -21.06 19.34 19.91
N THR A 216 -21.55 18.98 21.10
CA THR A 216 -22.62 19.71 21.80
C THR A 216 -22.21 21.13 22.17
N THR A 217 -20.95 21.33 22.53
CA THR A 217 -20.41 22.68 22.82
C THR A 217 -20.32 23.50 21.54
N ALA A 218 -19.85 22.91 20.44
CA ALA A 218 -19.74 23.55 19.14
C ALA A 218 -21.12 23.96 18.61
N GLN A 219 -22.09 23.04 18.64
CA GLN A 219 -23.48 23.30 18.23
C GLN A 219 -24.09 24.48 18.99
N ARG A 220 -23.94 24.49 20.31
CA ARG A 220 -24.53 25.50 21.18
C ARG A 220 -23.83 26.86 21.06
N LEU A 221 -22.51 26.88 21.04
CA LEU A 221 -21.73 28.11 21.07
C LEU A 221 -21.83 28.91 19.77
N TYR A 222 -21.82 28.17 18.64
CA TYR A 222 -21.85 28.80 17.31
C TYR A 222 -23.26 28.79 16.71
N ASN A 223 -24.31 28.57 17.54
CA ASN A 223 -25.72 28.65 17.15
C ASN A 223 -26.05 27.74 15.94
N LEU A 224 -25.48 26.56 15.89
CA LEU A 224 -25.68 25.59 14.81
C LEU A 224 -26.84 24.62 15.07
N GLY A 225 -27.63 24.83 16.15
CA GLY A 225 -28.76 24.00 16.52
C GLY A 225 -28.34 22.56 16.84
N THR A 226 -28.98 21.60 16.19
CA THR A 226 -28.68 20.15 16.29
C THR A 226 -27.96 19.61 15.04
N ARG A 227 -27.39 20.48 14.25
CA ARG A 227 -26.73 20.16 12.97
C ARG A 227 -25.60 19.18 13.15
N VAL A 228 -25.57 18.19 12.25
CA VAL A 228 -24.47 17.28 12.00
C VAL A 228 -24.16 17.34 10.50
N ASP A 229 -22.91 17.29 10.10
CA ASP A 229 -22.54 17.34 8.68
C ASP A 229 -22.31 15.94 8.10
N TRP A 230 -21.72 15.06 8.89
CA TRP A 230 -21.54 13.64 8.51
C TRP A 230 -21.39 12.74 9.74
N PHE A 231 -21.56 11.46 9.49
CA PHE A 231 -21.35 10.41 10.47
C PHE A 231 -20.16 9.55 10.10
N GLY A 232 -19.42 9.08 11.11
CA GLY A 232 -18.52 7.94 10.99
C GLY A 232 -19.10 6.75 11.77
N PHE A 233 -18.93 5.54 11.24
CA PHE A 233 -19.45 4.31 11.83
C PHE A 233 -18.35 3.25 11.90
N ILE A 234 -18.44 2.41 12.95
CA ILE A 234 -17.79 1.10 12.99
C ILE A 234 -18.90 0.05 12.97
N PRO A 235 -18.89 -0.90 12.02
CA PRO A 235 -19.82 -2.02 11.98
C PRO A 235 -19.80 -2.85 13.25
N ALA A 236 -20.96 -3.47 13.56
CA ALA A 236 -21.05 -4.47 14.62
C ALA A 236 -20.17 -5.70 14.28
N VAL A 237 -19.75 -6.43 15.31
CA VAL A 237 -18.91 -7.62 15.14
C VAL A 237 -19.61 -8.65 14.24
N GLY A 238 -18.96 -9.05 13.17
CA GLY A 238 -19.50 -10.01 12.20
C GLY A 238 -20.39 -9.40 11.11
N VAL A 239 -20.62 -8.08 11.14
CA VAL A 239 -21.36 -7.36 10.08
C VAL A 239 -20.36 -6.72 9.10
N SER A 240 -20.66 -6.80 7.81
CA SER A 240 -19.80 -6.17 6.79
C SER A 240 -20.01 -4.64 6.76
N ALA A 241 -18.97 -3.90 6.35
CA ALA A 241 -19.09 -2.47 6.14
C ALA A 241 -20.15 -2.11 5.07
N LEU A 242 -20.39 -2.99 4.10
CA LEU A 242 -21.42 -2.81 3.08
C LEU A 242 -22.84 -2.95 3.67
N ASP A 243 -23.08 -3.92 4.55
CA ASP A 243 -24.38 -4.09 5.20
C ASP A 243 -24.70 -2.91 6.09
N THR A 244 -23.71 -2.44 6.87
CA THR A 244 -23.84 -1.21 7.67
C THR A 244 -24.12 0.01 6.79
N GLU A 245 -23.41 0.17 5.68
CA GLU A 245 -23.62 1.25 4.71
C GLU A 245 -25.07 1.25 4.19
N ASN A 246 -25.59 0.09 3.81
CA ASN A 246 -26.94 -0.06 3.30
C ASN A 246 -27.99 0.23 4.38
N ALA A 247 -27.84 -0.33 5.59
CA ALA A 247 -28.74 -0.07 6.71
C ALA A 247 -28.81 1.41 7.07
N VAL A 248 -27.67 2.08 7.13
CA VAL A 248 -27.57 3.54 7.36
C VAL A 248 -28.29 4.32 6.26
N LYS A 249 -28.07 3.99 4.98
CA LYS A 249 -28.75 4.62 3.85
C LYS A 249 -30.27 4.46 3.93
N ASP A 250 -30.75 3.27 4.27
CA ASP A 250 -32.18 2.99 4.33
C ASP A 250 -32.86 3.79 5.45
N VAL A 251 -32.26 3.89 6.62
CA VAL A 251 -32.77 4.73 7.71
C VAL A 251 -32.77 6.21 7.30
N LEU A 252 -31.70 6.72 6.73
CA LEU A 252 -31.63 8.12 6.30
C LEU A 252 -32.61 8.43 5.18
N ARG A 253 -32.81 7.51 4.21
CA ARG A 253 -33.82 7.64 3.15
C ARG A 253 -35.23 7.73 3.71
N ALA A 254 -35.58 6.84 4.62
CA ALA A 254 -36.89 6.81 5.26
C ALA A 254 -37.16 8.09 6.07
N ARG A 255 -36.20 8.52 6.89
CA ARG A 255 -36.35 9.68 7.76
C ARG A 255 -36.45 10.99 6.97
N HIS A 256 -35.60 11.16 5.97
CA HIS A 256 -35.50 12.38 5.18
C HIS A 256 -36.34 12.36 3.91
N LYS A 257 -37.16 11.32 3.69
CA LYS A 257 -38.01 11.16 2.48
C LYS A 257 -37.18 11.35 1.20
N ILE A 258 -36.12 10.57 1.07
CA ILE A 258 -35.27 10.52 -0.13
C ILE A 258 -35.76 9.38 -1.01
N SER A 259 -35.85 9.63 -2.33
CA SER A 259 -36.19 8.56 -3.28
C SER A 259 -35.21 7.40 -3.21
N PRO A 260 -35.69 6.12 -3.23
CA PRO A 260 -34.81 4.97 -3.37
C PRO A 260 -33.91 5.04 -4.62
N ASP A 261 -34.40 5.70 -5.69
CA ASP A 261 -33.70 5.85 -6.96
C ASP A 261 -32.65 6.97 -6.94
N ASP A 262 -32.69 7.85 -5.92
CA ASP A 262 -31.73 8.95 -5.77
C ASP A 262 -30.43 8.45 -5.15
N ARG A 263 -29.48 8.06 -6.01
CA ARG A 263 -28.17 7.56 -5.59
C ARG A 263 -27.21 8.67 -5.17
N ALA A 264 -27.49 9.93 -5.59
CA ALA A 264 -26.61 11.05 -5.34
C ALA A 264 -26.87 11.73 -3.99
N ALA A 265 -28.11 11.67 -3.48
CA ALA A 265 -28.50 12.39 -2.25
C ALA A 265 -27.77 11.92 -0.96
N LEU A 266 -27.23 10.71 -0.95
CA LEU A 266 -26.44 10.15 0.17
C LEU A 266 -25.06 9.74 -0.32
N GLY A 267 -24.07 10.54 0.03
CA GLY A 267 -22.67 10.19 -0.15
C GLY A 267 -22.21 9.23 0.93
N THR A 268 -21.42 8.23 0.58
CA THR A 268 -20.79 7.30 1.52
C THR A 268 -19.36 7.03 1.11
N PHE A 269 -18.50 6.83 2.10
CA PHE A 269 -17.14 6.36 1.92
C PHE A 269 -16.95 5.12 2.78
N ASN A 270 -16.79 3.97 2.11
CA ASN A 270 -16.61 2.68 2.75
C ASN A 270 -15.14 2.29 2.68
N VAL A 271 -14.45 2.41 3.81
CA VAL A 271 -13.01 2.17 3.91
C VAL A 271 -12.64 0.74 3.51
N GLU A 272 -13.48 -0.25 3.88
CA GLU A 272 -13.23 -1.66 3.52
C GLU A 272 -13.32 -1.90 2.00
N ARG A 273 -14.26 -1.24 1.31
CA ARG A 273 -14.36 -1.31 -0.15
C ARG A 273 -13.16 -0.69 -0.82
N GLU A 274 -12.78 0.53 -0.44
CA GLU A 274 -11.61 1.22 -0.98
C GLU A 274 -10.33 0.41 -0.78
N PHE A 275 -10.18 -0.17 0.41
CA PHE A 275 -9.04 -1.03 0.72
C PHE A 275 -9.01 -2.29 -0.16
N ARG A 276 -10.16 -2.94 -0.39
CA ARG A 276 -10.25 -4.11 -1.29
C ARG A 276 -9.97 -3.76 -2.74
N GLU A 277 -10.49 -2.64 -3.21
CA GLU A 277 -10.24 -2.15 -4.58
C GLU A 277 -8.75 -1.85 -4.78
N MET A 278 -8.12 -1.19 -3.82
CA MET A 278 -6.69 -0.93 -3.83
C MET A 278 -5.86 -2.22 -3.80
N GLN A 279 -6.22 -3.19 -2.96
CA GLN A 279 -5.58 -4.52 -2.98
C GLN A 279 -5.72 -5.19 -4.34
N GLY A 280 -6.88 -5.05 -5.00
CA GLY A 280 -7.11 -5.56 -6.35
C GLY A 280 -6.12 -4.97 -7.36
N VAL A 281 -5.87 -3.66 -7.30
CA VAL A 281 -4.87 -2.98 -8.14
C VAL A 281 -3.46 -3.52 -7.89
N PHE A 282 -3.05 -3.65 -6.62
CA PHE A 282 -1.72 -4.19 -6.30
C PHE A 282 -1.56 -5.66 -6.68
N ASN A 283 -2.61 -6.47 -6.54
CA ASN A 283 -2.61 -7.85 -7.05
C ASN A 283 -2.46 -7.88 -8.58
N GLY A 284 -3.10 -6.95 -9.28
CA GLY A 284 -2.94 -6.78 -10.73
C GLY A 284 -1.50 -6.39 -11.12
N ILE A 285 -0.89 -5.42 -10.42
CA ILE A 285 0.50 -5.01 -10.62
C ILE A 285 1.45 -6.20 -10.39
N ASN A 286 1.26 -6.94 -9.30
CA ASN A 286 2.05 -8.12 -9.00
C ASN A 286 1.88 -9.20 -10.08
N GLY A 287 0.65 -9.47 -10.52
CA GLY A 287 0.37 -10.42 -11.59
C GLY A 287 1.04 -10.02 -12.91
N PHE A 288 0.97 -8.74 -13.28
CA PHE A 288 1.64 -8.22 -14.46
C PHE A 288 3.17 -8.32 -14.34
N SER A 289 3.74 -8.02 -13.18
CA SER A 289 5.17 -8.15 -12.92
C SER A 289 5.65 -9.59 -13.11
N TRP A 290 4.89 -10.56 -12.59
CA TRP A 290 5.16 -11.99 -12.82
C TRP A 290 5.05 -12.38 -14.29
N PHE A 291 4.04 -11.89 -15.01
CA PHE A 291 3.87 -12.16 -16.44
C PHE A 291 5.08 -11.67 -17.26
N VAL A 292 5.52 -10.44 -17.03
CA VAL A 292 6.70 -9.86 -17.70
C VAL A 292 7.97 -10.63 -17.33
N ALA A 293 8.16 -10.95 -16.05
CA ALA A 293 9.32 -11.70 -15.59
C ALA A 293 9.39 -13.11 -16.19
N ILE A 294 8.28 -13.84 -16.19
CA ILE A 294 8.23 -15.18 -16.81
C ILE A 294 8.54 -15.07 -18.32
N GLY A 295 7.96 -14.09 -19.01
CA GLY A 295 8.23 -13.89 -20.45
C GLY A 295 9.71 -13.62 -20.74
N THR A 296 10.35 -12.76 -19.95
CA THR A 296 11.79 -12.45 -20.11
C THR A 296 12.69 -13.62 -19.72
N ILE A 297 12.34 -14.38 -18.69
CA ILE A 297 13.07 -15.58 -18.29
C ILE A 297 12.96 -16.68 -19.37
N VAL A 298 11.77 -16.87 -19.95
CA VAL A 298 11.57 -17.80 -21.07
C VAL A 298 12.44 -17.40 -22.28
N ALA A 299 12.47 -16.12 -22.63
CA ALA A 299 13.37 -15.62 -23.68
C ALA A 299 14.84 -15.88 -23.34
N GLY A 300 15.26 -15.66 -22.08
CA GLY A 300 16.58 -15.98 -21.59
C GLY A 300 16.91 -17.50 -21.67
N MET A 301 15.96 -18.34 -21.28
CA MET A 301 16.11 -19.82 -21.39
C MET A 301 16.33 -20.28 -22.83
N VAL A 302 15.57 -19.73 -23.78
CA VAL A 302 15.75 -20.04 -25.21
C VAL A 302 17.15 -19.61 -25.67
N GLY A 303 17.62 -18.43 -25.21
CA GLY A 303 18.98 -17.96 -25.46
C GLY A 303 20.05 -18.92 -24.93
N VAL A 304 19.96 -19.30 -23.66
CA VAL A 304 20.88 -20.27 -23.04
C VAL A 304 20.82 -21.62 -23.74
N GLY A 305 19.61 -22.14 -24.04
CA GLY A 305 19.43 -23.40 -24.74
C GLY A 305 20.07 -23.42 -26.13
N ASN A 306 19.92 -22.33 -26.91
CA ASN A 306 20.54 -22.23 -28.22
C ASN A 306 22.07 -22.26 -28.16
N ILE A 307 22.66 -21.61 -27.16
CA ILE A 307 24.12 -21.66 -26.99
C ILE A 307 24.59 -23.01 -26.53
N MET A 308 23.88 -23.61 -25.60
CA MET A 308 24.23 -24.96 -25.17
C MET A 308 24.17 -25.97 -26.34
N LEU A 309 23.25 -25.79 -27.30
CA LEU A 309 23.23 -26.58 -28.54
C LEU A 309 24.49 -26.37 -29.38
N ILE A 310 24.97 -25.13 -29.52
CA ILE A 310 26.19 -24.83 -30.26
C ILE A 310 27.41 -25.45 -29.54
N ILE A 311 27.50 -25.30 -28.21
CA ILE A 311 28.58 -25.90 -27.40
C ILE A 311 28.59 -27.43 -27.54
N VAL A 312 27.43 -28.08 -27.50
CA VAL A 312 27.31 -29.54 -27.74
C VAL A 312 27.82 -29.89 -29.12
N LYS A 313 27.53 -29.08 -30.13
CA LYS A 313 27.98 -29.30 -31.50
C LYS A 313 29.50 -29.12 -31.64
N ASP A 314 30.07 -28.08 -31.02
CA ASP A 314 31.51 -27.83 -30.98
C ASP A 314 32.29 -28.94 -30.24
N ARG A 315 31.67 -29.60 -29.26
CA ARG A 315 32.24 -30.70 -28.47
C ARG A 315 31.78 -32.08 -28.91
N THR A 316 31.28 -32.26 -30.12
CA THR A 316 30.77 -33.53 -30.64
C THR A 316 31.84 -34.64 -30.59
N LYS A 317 33.12 -34.35 -30.95
CA LYS A 317 34.22 -35.32 -30.89
C LYS A 317 34.50 -35.80 -29.44
N GLU A 318 34.54 -34.84 -28.50
CA GLU A 318 34.78 -35.13 -27.07
C GLU A 318 33.67 -36.04 -26.47
N ILE A 319 32.41 -35.69 -26.78
CA ILE A 319 31.23 -36.46 -26.36
C ILE A 319 31.27 -37.86 -27.00
N GLY A 320 31.67 -37.96 -28.26
CA GLY A 320 31.87 -39.22 -28.98
C GLY A 320 32.92 -40.12 -28.31
N ILE A 321 34.07 -39.59 -27.93
CA ILE A 321 35.14 -40.29 -27.22
C ILE A 321 34.61 -40.78 -25.87
N ARG A 322 33.97 -39.94 -25.07
CA ARG A 322 33.40 -40.34 -23.75
C ARG A 322 32.39 -41.48 -23.90
N LYS A 323 31.54 -41.46 -24.92
CA LYS A 323 30.58 -42.52 -25.21
C LYS A 323 31.26 -43.82 -25.70
N SER A 324 32.31 -43.75 -26.50
CA SER A 324 33.07 -44.90 -26.94
C SER A 324 33.80 -45.65 -25.82
N VAL A 325 34.20 -44.90 -24.77
CA VAL A 325 34.80 -45.44 -23.53
C VAL A 325 33.71 -45.93 -22.52
N GLY A 326 32.42 -45.85 -22.89
CA GLY A 326 31.34 -46.45 -22.10
C GLY A 326 30.55 -45.45 -21.20
N ALA A 327 30.63 -44.14 -21.42
CA ALA A 327 29.82 -43.17 -20.68
C ALA A 327 28.33 -43.39 -20.93
N ARG A 328 27.52 -43.45 -19.87
CA ARG A 328 26.06 -43.59 -19.96
C ARG A 328 25.43 -42.32 -20.51
N PRO A 329 24.37 -42.43 -21.37
CA PRO A 329 23.67 -41.25 -21.92
C PRO A 329 23.24 -40.23 -20.85
N ILE A 330 22.77 -40.73 -19.69
CA ILE A 330 22.35 -39.86 -18.58
C ILE A 330 23.51 -39.02 -18.00
N SER A 331 24.74 -39.55 -18.02
CA SER A 331 25.93 -38.81 -17.56
C SER A 331 26.24 -37.62 -18.45
N ILE A 332 26.01 -37.74 -19.77
CA ILE A 332 26.15 -36.67 -20.74
C ILE A 332 25.06 -35.60 -20.54
N VAL A 333 23.80 -36.06 -20.37
CA VAL A 333 22.68 -35.13 -20.05
C VAL A 333 22.98 -34.35 -18.79
N THR A 334 23.39 -35.02 -17.71
CA THR A 334 23.69 -34.37 -16.42
C THR A 334 24.83 -33.36 -16.54
N MET A 335 25.87 -33.63 -17.34
CA MET A 335 26.99 -32.71 -17.57
C MET A 335 26.50 -31.42 -18.22
N VAL A 336 25.74 -31.52 -19.34
CA VAL A 336 25.20 -30.34 -20.06
C VAL A 336 24.20 -29.58 -19.20
N LEU A 337 23.39 -30.29 -18.42
CA LEU A 337 22.39 -29.69 -17.51
C LEU A 337 23.07 -28.92 -16.37
N LEU A 338 24.13 -29.47 -15.77
CA LEU A 338 24.92 -28.79 -14.75
C LEU A 338 25.59 -27.51 -15.30
N GLU A 339 26.10 -27.55 -16.51
CA GLU A 339 26.70 -26.38 -17.16
C GLU A 339 25.67 -25.26 -17.38
N ALA A 340 24.48 -25.59 -17.89
CA ALA A 340 23.37 -24.65 -18.03
C ALA A 340 22.88 -24.09 -16.70
N LEU A 341 22.78 -24.93 -15.65
CA LEU A 341 22.41 -24.52 -14.30
C LEU A 341 23.44 -23.55 -13.71
N VAL A 342 24.73 -23.79 -13.88
CA VAL A 342 25.78 -22.89 -13.37
C VAL A 342 25.70 -21.51 -14.03
N ILE A 343 25.59 -21.49 -15.38
CA ILE A 343 25.47 -20.22 -16.13
C ILE A 343 24.24 -19.45 -15.67
N SER A 344 23.08 -20.13 -15.60
CA SER A 344 21.82 -19.51 -15.18
C SER A 344 21.88 -19.04 -13.73
N SER A 345 22.51 -19.83 -12.83
CA SER A 345 22.63 -19.48 -11.41
C SER A 345 23.49 -18.25 -11.19
N ILE A 346 24.63 -18.13 -11.88
CA ILE A 346 25.49 -16.94 -11.81
C ILE A 346 24.73 -15.72 -12.32
N ALA A 347 24.13 -15.82 -13.49
CA ALA A 347 23.39 -14.73 -14.10
C ALA A 347 22.21 -14.28 -13.21
N GLY A 348 21.42 -15.22 -12.72
CA GLY A 348 20.28 -14.90 -11.87
C GLY A 348 20.68 -14.39 -10.49
N TYR A 349 21.76 -14.89 -9.89
CA TYR A 349 22.30 -14.34 -8.66
C TYR A 349 22.74 -12.89 -8.84
N LEU A 350 23.46 -12.58 -9.91
CA LEU A 350 23.82 -11.21 -10.24
C LEU A 350 22.60 -10.32 -10.48
N GLY A 351 21.57 -10.84 -11.16
CA GLY A 351 20.29 -10.15 -11.34
C GLY A 351 19.59 -9.84 -10.01
N LEU A 352 19.54 -10.83 -9.11
CA LEU A 352 18.96 -10.68 -7.78
C LEU A 352 19.73 -9.62 -6.98
N VAL A 353 21.05 -9.75 -6.86
CA VAL A 353 21.89 -8.83 -6.08
C VAL A 353 21.79 -7.41 -6.61
N SER A 354 21.86 -7.22 -7.93
CA SER A 354 21.77 -5.88 -8.53
C SER A 354 20.36 -5.29 -8.39
N GLY A 355 19.31 -6.10 -8.48
CA GLY A 355 17.93 -5.67 -8.23
C GLY A 355 17.70 -5.24 -6.78
N VAL A 356 18.18 -6.05 -5.81
CA VAL A 356 18.13 -5.70 -4.39
C VAL A 356 18.91 -4.43 -4.13
N ALA A 357 20.15 -4.33 -4.63
CA ALA A 357 21.00 -3.16 -4.44
C ALA A 357 20.37 -1.87 -5.00
N LEU A 358 19.65 -1.97 -6.12
CA LEU A 358 18.92 -0.83 -6.69
C LEU A 358 17.77 -0.39 -5.77
N ILE A 359 16.94 -1.31 -5.32
CA ILE A 359 15.79 -1.02 -4.45
C ILE A 359 16.25 -0.46 -3.10
N GLU A 360 17.23 -1.09 -2.46
CA GLU A 360 17.81 -0.62 -1.21
C GLU A 360 18.51 0.75 -1.39
N GLY A 361 19.18 0.95 -2.52
CA GLY A 361 19.79 2.23 -2.86
C GLY A 361 18.75 3.35 -3.00
N ILE A 362 17.60 3.06 -3.61
CA ILE A 362 16.48 4.01 -3.69
C ILE A 362 15.93 4.29 -2.27
N ALA A 363 15.73 3.26 -1.45
CA ALA A 363 15.24 3.41 -0.08
C ALA A 363 16.17 4.32 0.76
N LEU A 364 17.48 4.07 0.71
CA LEU A 364 18.49 4.88 1.40
C LEU A 364 18.55 6.33 0.91
N LEU A 365 18.40 6.55 -0.40
CA LEU A 365 18.35 7.91 -0.95
C LEU A 365 17.11 8.66 -0.50
N MET A 366 15.95 7.99 -0.47
CA MET A 366 14.70 8.59 0.02
C MET A 366 14.82 8.96 1.50
N GLU A 367 15.38 8.09 2.32
CA GLU A 367 15.62 8.36 3.74
C GLU A 367 16.60 9.54 3.94
N ARG A 368 17.73 9.53 3.22
CA ARG A 368 18.78 10.54 3.36
C ARG A 368 18.36 11.95 2.93
N PHE A 369 17.50 12.04 1.93
CA PHE A 369 17.01 13.33 1.41
C PHE A 369 15.64 13.72 1.98
N GLU A 370 15.16 12.99 3.00
CA GLU A 370 13.83 13.20 3.59
C GLU A 370 12.72 13.34 2.52
N MET A 371 12.88 12.63 1.38
CA MET A 371 11.94 12.62 0.29
C MET A 371 10.71 11.80 0.71
N GLN A 372 9.90 12.36 1.59
CA GLN A 372 8.61 11.78 1.95
C GLN A 372 7.66 11.96 0.78
N ASN A 373 7.35 10.87 0.10
CA ASN A 373 6.36 10.86 -0.96
C ASN A 373 5.17 10.02 -0.47
N ASP A 374 3.96 10.64 -0.47
CA ASP A 374 2.72 10.01 0.00
C ASP A 374 2.36 8.74 -0.77
N PHE A 375 2.94 8.54 -1.97
CA PHE A 375 2.63 7.43 -2.85
C PHE A 375 3.67 6.32 -2.90
N PHE A 376 4.90 6.56 -2.44
CA PHE A 376 5.99 5.61 -2.53
C PHE A 376 6.87 5.69 -1.29
N THR A 377 6.81 4.64 -0.46
CA THR A 377 7.52 4.62 0.83
C THR A 377 8.04 3.23 1.12
N ASN A 378 9.24 3.14 1.70
CA ASN A 378 9.87 1.90 2.15
C ASN A 378 9.73 0.77 1.12
N PRO A 379 10.36 0.90 -0.08
CA PRO A 379 10.39 -0.18 -1.04
C PRO A 379 11.21 -1.32 -0.44
N GLU A 380 10.53 -2.39 -0.05
CA GLU A 380 11.14 -3.57 0.58
C GLU A 380 10.97 -4.78 -0.32
N ILE A 381 11.97 -5.66 -0.28
CA ILE A 381 11.91 -6.95 -0.96
C ILE A 381 11.57 -8.01 0.07
N ASP A 382 10.39 -8.61 -0.09
CA ASP A 382 9.96 -9.73 0.75
C ASP A 382 10.89 -10.94 0.51
N PHE A 383 11.26 -11.65 1.59
CA PHE A 383 11.99 -12.91 1.51
C PHE A 383 11.30 -13.92 0.60
N ALA A 384 9.98 -13.93 0.54
CA ALA A 384 9.22 -14.79 -0.37
C ALA A 384 9.54 -14.52 -1.84
N VAL A 385 9.79 -13.26 -2.21
CA VAL A 385 10.21 -12.85 -3.57
C VAL A 385 11.61 -13.39 -3.87
N ALA A 386 12.54 -13.27 -2.95
CA ALA A 386 13.90 -13.78 -3.12
C ALA A 386 13.91 -15.31 -3.29
N PHE A 387 13.17 -16.06 -2.45
CA PHE A 387 13.03 -17.50 -2.57
C PHE A 387 12.35 -17.95 -3.86
N SER A 388 11.29 -17.24 -4.28
CA SER A 388 10.61 -17.53 -5.54
C SER A 388 11.51 -17.27 -6.74
N ALA A 389 12.32 -16.21 -6.72
CA ALA A 389 13.30 -15.91 -7.75
C ALA A 389 14.34 -17.03 -7.88
N ILE A 390 14.86 -17.56 -6.76
CA ILE A 390 15.78 -18.71 -6.73
C ILE A 390 15.10 -19.97 -7.31
N GLY A 391 13.86 -20.25 -6.94
CA GLY A 391 13.09 -21.37 -7.46
C GLY A 391 12.89 -21.29 -8.99
N VAL A 392 12.47 -20.13 -9.48
CA VAL A 392 12.32 -19.87 -10.92
C VAL A 392 13.65 -20.01 -11.65
N LEU A 393 14.73 -19.57 -11.04
CA LEU A 393 16.10 -19.68 -11.57
C LEU A 393 16.54 -21.14 -11.75
N MET A 394 16.32 -21.97 -10.74
CA MET A 394 16.65 -23.40 -10.81
C MET A 394 15.82 -24.12 -11.87
N ILE A 395 14.54 -23.83 -11.97
CA ILE A 395 13.64 -24.42 -12.99
C ILE A 395 14.08 -23.97 -14.38
N SER A 396 14.35 -22.68 -14.57
CA SER A 396 14.74 -22.14 -15.89
C SER A 396 16.08 -22.69 -16.37
N GLY A 397 17.09 -22.75 -15.49
CA GLY A 397 18.38 -23.32 -15.82
C GLY A 397 18.29 -24.82 -16.16
N GLY A 398 17.48 -25.57 -15.42
CA GLY A 398 17.21 -26.98 -15.69
C GLY A 398 16.55 -27.21 -17.06
N LEU A 399 15.51 -26.42 -17.37
CA LEU A 399 14.80 -26.49 -18.65
C LEU A 399 15.69 -26.07 -19.83
N ALA A 400 16.49 -25.02 -19.66
CA ALA A 400 17.43 -24.53 -20.68
C ALA A 400 18.48 -25.58 -21.06
N GLY A 401 18.98 -26.36 -20.08
CA GLY A 401 19.99 -27.41 -20.30
C GLY A 401 19.41 -28.76 -20.76
N LEU A 402 18.12 -29.02 -20.51
CA LEU A 402 17.52 -30.33 -20.73
C LEU A 402 17.49 -30.71 -22.21
N PHE A 403 17.01 -29.82 -23.07
CA PHE A 403 16.91 -30.08 -24.52
C PHE A 403 18.30 -30.30 -25.17
N PRO A 404 19.30 -29.40 -24.97
CA PRO A 404 20.67 -29.63 -25.45
C PRO A 404 21.29 -30.91 -24.90
N GLY A 405 21.06 -31.23 -23.61
CA GLY A 405 21.52 -32.43 -22.99
C GLY A 405 21.00 -33.73 -23.66
N ILE A 406 19.71 -33.75 -24.00
CA ILE A 406 19.09 -34.86 -24.75
C ILE A 406 19.72 -35.00 -26.15
N VAL A 407 19.96 -33.88 -26.84
CA VAL A 407 20.62 -33.87 -28.15
C VAL A 407 22.03 -34.44 -28.03
N ALA A 408 22.82 -34.00 -27.05
CA ALA A 408 24.16 -34.49 -26.79
C ALA A 408 24.18 -36.01 -26.51
N ALA A 409 23.22 -36.51 -25.74
CA ALA A 409 23.10 -37.92 -25.44
C ALA A 409 22.77 -38.79 -26.65
N ARG A 410 22.20 -38.23 -27.72
CA ARG A 410 21.86 -38.95 -28.98
C ARG A 410 22.99 -38.98 -30.02
N ILE A 411 24.13 -38.29 -29.81
CA ILE A 411 25.28 -38.30 -30.71
C ILE A 411 25.78 -39.74 -30.88
N ASN A 412 25.94 -40.17 -32.14
CA ASN A 412 26.49 -41.48 -32.47
C ASN A 412 28.03 -41.42 -32.41
N PRO A 413 28.69 -42.21 -31.55
CA PRO A 413 30.15 -42.19 -31.37
C PRO A 413 30.91 -42.44 -32.68
N VAL A 414 30.40 -43.36 -33.52
CA VAL A 414 31.07 -43.77 -34.81
C VAL A 414 31.09 -42.61 -35.79
N LEU A 415 29.99 -41.84 -35.89
CA LEU A 415 29.90 -40.68 -36.77
C LEU A 415 30.73 -39.49 -36.22
N ALA A 416 30.69 -39.30 -34.90
CA ALA A 416 31.41 -38.19 -34.24
C ALA A 416 32.96 -38.31 -34.37
N LEU A 417 33.49 -39.53 -34.57
CA LEU A 417 34.92 -39.77 -34.72
C LEU A 417 35.37 -39.85 -36.18
N ARG A 418 34.40 -39.88 -37.15
CA ARG A 418 34.67 -39.99 -38.59
C ARG A 418 34.66 -38.67 -39.30
N ASP A 419 33.99 -37.66 -38.78
CA ASP A 419 33.97 -36.29 -39.33
C ASP A 419 35.31 -35.59 -39.01
N ASP A 420 36.15 -35.46 -40.06
CA ASP A 420 37.34 -34.61 -40.06
C ASP A 420 36.99 -33.17 -40.41
#